data_93360d34f4879ecbe8cb489885e7d69c
#
_entry.id   93360d34f4879ecbe8cb489885e7d69c
#
_cell.length_a   1.000
_cell.length_b   1.000
_cell.length_c   1.000
_cell.angle_alpha   90.00
_cell.angle_beta   90.00
_cell.angle_gamma   90.00
#
_symmetry.space_group_name_H-M   'P 1'
#
loop_
_entity.id
_entity.type
_entity.pdbx_description
1 polymer ?
#
loop_
_entity_poly.entity_id
_entity_poly.type
_entity_poly.pdbx_seq_one_letter_code
_entity_poly.pdbx_strand_id
1 'polypeptide(L)'
;NTMGAGVYDHGYVLLNENLMDGSKEEGGLRQRLWRVRAKHIITATGAIERPLSFAGNDLPGVMLAASVRDYAVNFGVSCGDKTIIVTNNDDAYRTAIVMKNVGLEVPCIIDARSSVTGDLPAQARKLGIRIETGKGISTVKGSKKVESITICSQAGGGEVLEEISCDCVAMSGGWSPVVHLWSHCGGKLNWDDYDCMFKPDDTRPPLGANGEQFVTVAGTANGHLLIDEVLLNAHDASIAIVKKITGKLPKIKCPKSIAIKEDQLVPVWFMPQGASQKLKMKTWLDFQNDVKVTDVELSAQEGFESVEHTKRYTTLVWLLIKENYQILMD
;
A
#
# COMPACT_ATOMS: atom_id res chain seq x y z
N ASN A 1 -5.57 -17.54 11.96
CA ASN A 1 -6.05 -16.59 12.99
C ASN A 1 -4.96 -16.19 14.02
N THR A 2 -3.70 -16.05 13.60
CA THR A 2 -2.59 -15.66 14.47
C THR A 2 -1.94 -14.39 13.95
N MET A 3 -1.85 -13.37 14.77
CA MET A 3 -1.25 -12.08 14.46
C MET A 3 0.14 -11.98 15.11
N GLY A 4 1.15 -11.52 14.35
CA GLY A 4 2.45 -11.15 14.90
C GLY A 4 2.35 -9.79 15.59
N ALA A 5 2.42 -9.75 16.92
CA ALA A 5 2.26 -8.53 17.70
C ALA A 5 3.57 -7.74 17.86
N GLY A 6 4.72 -8.42 17.77
CA GLY A 6 6.01 -7.75 17.88
C GLY A 6 7.20 -8.68 17.71
N VAL A 7 8.31 -8.11 17.28
CA VAL A 7 9.64 -8.74 17.22
C VAL A 7 10.56 -7.96 18.14
N TYR A 8 11.21 -8.64 19.04
CA TYR A 8 12.06 -8.06 20.07
C TYR A 8 13.47 -8.61 20.01
N ASP A 9 14.35 -8.07 20.85
CA ASP A 9 15.73 -8.50 20.96
C ASP A 9 15.89 -10.01 21.13
N HIS A 10 17.00 -10.54 20.66
CA HIS A 10 17.38 -11.95 20.84
C HIS A 10 16.45 -12.96 20.18
N GLY A 11 15.76 -12.58 19.10
CA GLY A 11 14.87 -13.47 18.36
C GLY A 11 13.57 -13.80 19.10
N TYR A 12 13.12 -12.91 19.96
CA TYR A 12 11.87 -13.06 20.70
C TYR A 12 10.70 -12.50 19.91
N VAL A 13 9.66 -13.29 19.69
CA VAL A 13 8.46 -12.93 18.93
C VAL A 13 7.22 -13.16 19.78
N LEU A 14 6.34 -12.16 19.84
CA LEU A 14 5.00 -12.29 20.41
C LEU A 14 3.98 -12.50 19.28
N LEU A 15 3.14 -13.52 19.44
CA LEU A 15 2.06 -13.82 18.53
C LEU A 15 0.76 -13.93 19.33
N ASN A 16 -0.30 -13.29 18.86
CA ASN A 16 -1.64 -13.42 19.43
C ASN A 16 -2.50 -14.29 18.50
N GLU A 17 -2.88 -15.47 18.99
CA GLU A 17 -3.76 -16.39 18.29
C GLU A 17 -5.20 -16.21 18.76
N ASN A 18 -6.11 -15.97 17.83
CA ASN A 18 -7.53 -15.97 18.09
C ASN A 18 -8.08 -17.39 17.95
N LEU A 19 -8.53 -18.00 19.06
CA LEU A 19 -9.01 -19.37 19.12
C LEU A 19 -10.49 -19.50 18.83
N MET A 20 -11.25 -18.40 18.91
CA MET A 20 -12.70 -18.45 18.97
C MET A 20 -13.41 -17.59 17.93
N ASP A 21 -13.09 -17.79 16.65
CA ASP A 21 -14.00 -17.37 15.59
C ASP A 21 -15.14 -18.39 15.49
N GLY A 22 -16.17 -18.20 16.32
CA GLY A 22 -17.44 -18.91 16.20
C GLY A 22 -17.72 -20.08 17.15
N SER A 23 -16.88 -20.40 18.13
CA SER A 23 -17.24 -21.41 19.13
C SER A 23 -18.16 -20.81 20.20
N LYS A 24 -19.28 -21.49 20.42
CA LYS A 24 -20.31 -21.09 21.40
C LYS A 24 -20.07 -21.64 22.80
N GLU A 25 -18.88 -22.13 23.13
CA GLU A 25 -18.59 -22.66 24.46
C GLU A 25 -18.34 -21.52 25.44
N GLU A 26 -19.28 -21.30 26.35
CA GLU A 26 -19.12 -20.37 27.48
C GLU A 26 -17.93 -20.81 28.35
N GLY A 27 -16.93 -19.93 28.54
CA GLY A 27 -15.78 -20.17 29.41
C GLY A 27 -14.53 -20.73 28.73
N GLY A 28 -14.52 -20.95 27.42
CA GLY A 28 -13.34 -21.35 26.68
C GLY A 28 -12.29 -20.24 26.53
N LEU A 29 -11.03 -20.63 26.31
CA LEU A 29 -9.95 -19.67 25.99
C LEU A 29 -10.26 -18.96 24.66
N ARG A 30 -10.38 -17.64 24.69
CA ARG A 30 -10.67 -16.81 23.49
C ARG A 30 -9.41 -16.52 22.71
N GLN A 31 -8.29 -16.29 23.40
CA GLN A 31 -7.03 -15.91 22.80
C GLN A 31 -5.88 -16.66 23.48
N ARG A 32 -4.80 -16.88 22.73
CA ARG A 32 -3.56 -17.46 23.22
C ARG A 32 -2.40 -16.56 22.81
N LEU A 33 -1.61 -16.15 23.82
CA LEU A 33 -0.37 -15.41 23.56
C LEU A 33 0.79 -16.41 23.46
N TRP A 34 1.39 -16.48 22.27
CA TRP A 34 2.59 -17.27 22.01
C TRP A 34 3.83 -16.43 22.27
N ARG A 35 4.75 -16.99 23.02
CA ARG A 35 6.09 -16.47 23.24
C ARG A 35 7.07 -17.37 22.52
N VAL A 36 7.50 -16.95 21.32
CA VAL A 36 8.39 -17.76 20.47
C VAL A 36 9.80 -17.19 20.56
N ARG A 37 10.79 -18.05 20.76
CA ARG A 37 12.19 -17.69 20.62
C ARG A 37 12.77 -18.43 19.41
N ALA A 38 13.18 -17.67 18.40
CA ALA A 38 13.70 -18.19 17.14
C ALA A 38 15.20 -17.91 17.01
N LYS A 39 15.93 -18.80 16.33
CA LYS A 39 17.34 -18.58 15.96
C LYS A 39 17.47 -17.52 14.87
N HIS A 40 16.45 -17.40 14.02
CA HIS A 40 16.35 -16.40 12.96
C HIS A 40 14.89 -16.19 12.61
N ILE A 41 14.54 -14.96 12.22
CA ILE A 41 13.18 -14.56 11.87
C ILE A 41 13.19 -14.08 10.42
N ILE A 42 12.22 -14.53 9.63
CA ILE A 42 11.94 -13.98 8.30
C ILE A 42 10.65 -13.17 8.39
N THR A 43 10.72 -11.88 8.11
CA THR A 43 9.54 -11.03 7.98
C THR A 43 9.12 -10.96 6.51
N ALA A 44 7.98 -11.55 6.19
CA ALA A 44 7.36 -11.56 4.87
C ALA A 44 5.98 -10.86 4.94
N THR A 45 5.98 -9.66 5.50
CA THR A 45 4.79 -8.90 5.89
C THR A 45 4.08 -8.22 4.72
N GLY A 46 4.66 -8.30 3.52
CA GLY A 46 4.03 -7.76 2.33
C GLY A 46 4.21 -6.25 2.15
N ALA A 47 3.34 -5.66 1.35
CA ALA A 47 3.27 -4.23 1.10
C ALA A 47 1.82 -3.77 1.13
N ILE A 48 1.59 -2.49 1.44
CA ILE A 48 0.27 -1.84 1.46
C ILE A 48 0.19 -0.90 0.27
N GLU A 49 -0.93 -0.95 -0.47
CA GLU A 49 -1.21 -0.02 -1.55
C GLU A 49 -1.43 1.39 -1.00
N ARG A 50 -0.82 2.38 -1.65
CA ARG A 50 -0.94 3.81 -1.28
C ARG A 50 -2.15 4.43 -1.95
N PRO A 51 -2.96 5.22 -1.21
CA PRO A 51 -3.98 6.05 -1.82
C PRO A 51 -3.37 7.20 -2.62
N LEU A 52 -4.19 7.81 -3.48
CA LEU A 52 -3.91 9.08 -4.14
C LEU A 52 -4.76 10.17 -3.50
N SER A 53 -4.20 11.37 -3.38
CA SER A 53 -4.88 12.50 -2.76
C SER A 53 -5.42 13.45 -3.83
N PHE A 54 -6.76 13.59 -3.91
CA PHE A 54 -7.48 14.47 -4.82
C PHE A 54 -8.78 14.95 -4.17
N ALA A 55 -9.37 16.01 -4.68
CA ALA A 55 -10.58 16.57 -4.08
C ALA A 55 -11.78 15.59 -4.17
N GLY A 56 -12.43 15.35 -3.03
CA GLY A 56 -13.54 14.40 -2.90
C GLY A 56 -13.12 12.94 -2.76
N ASN A 57 -11.88 12.66 -2.39
CA ASN A 57 -11.37 11.31 -2.20
C ASN A 57 -11.94 10.60 -0.96
N ASP A 58 -12.75 11.27 -0.15
CA ASP A 58 -13.49 10.76 1.01
C ASP A 58 -14.89 10.22 0.66
N LEU A 59 -15.36 10.43 -0.58
CA LEU A 59 -16.70 9.97 -0.95
C LEU A 59 -16.79 8.44 -1.00
N PRO A 60 -17.86 7.84 -0.44
CA PRO A 60 -18.13 6.42 -0.57
C PRO A 60 -18.16 5.98 -2.04
N GLY A 61 -17.37 4.95 -2.38
CA GLY A 61 -17.12 4.52 -3.77
C GLY A 61 -15.73 4.90 -4.27
N VAL A 62 -14.95 5.72 -3.54
CA VAL A 62 -13.52 5.87 -3.75
C VAL A 62 -12.80 4.79 -2.93
N MET A 63 -12.04 3.91 -3.58
CA MET A 63 -11.42 2.74 -2.98
C MET A 63 -10.01 2.52 -3.54
N LEU A 64 -9.19 1.74 -2.85
CA LEU A 64 -7.92 1.26 -3.40
C LEU A 64 -8.16 0.26 -4.54
N ALA A 65 -7.38 0.34 -5.59
CA ALA A 65 -7.54 -0.49 -6.78
C ALA A 65 -7.36 -1.98 -6.49
N ALA A 66 -6.40 -2.34 -5.64
CA ALA A 66 -6.21 -3.74 -5.22
C ALA A 66 -7.41 -4.25 -4.41
N SER A 67 -8.03 -3.42 -3.57
CA SER A 67 -9.23 -3.81 -2.82
C SER A 67 -10.42 -4.06 -3.73
N VAL A 68 -10.65 -3.20 -4.74
CA VAL A 68 -11.71 -3.41 -5.74
C VAL A 68 -11.48 -4.72 -6.49
N ARG A 69 -10.23 -5.01 -6.88
CA ARG A 69 -9.86 -6.28 -7.53
C ARG A 69 -10.09 -7.47 -6.60
N ASP A 70 -9.72 -7.36 -5.34
CA ASP A 70 -9.85 -8.43 -4.35
C ASP A 70 -11.32 -8.81 -4.09
N TYR A 71 -12.20 -7.81 -3.94
CA TYR A 71 -13.64 -8.04 -3.82
C TYR A 71 -14.20 -8.80 -5.02
N ALA A 72 -13.80 -8.43 -6.23
CA ALA A 72 -14.29 -9.10 -7.43
C ALA A 72 -13.76 -10.54 -7.55
N VAL A 73 -12.45 -10.76 -7.32
CA VAL A 73 -11.80 -12.05 -7.55
C VAL A 73 -12.09 -13.06 -6.44
N ASN A 74 -11.96 -12.64 -5.18
CA ASN A 74 -12.03 -13.55 -4.05
C ASN A 74 -13.46 -13.67 -3.45
N PHE A 75 -14.28 -12.64 -3.64
CA PHE A 75 -15.63 -12.63 -3.04
C PHE A 75 -16.76 -12.57 -4.08
N GLY A 76 -16.46 -12.37 -5.37
CA GLY A 76 -17.48 -12.26 -6.42
C GLY A 76 -18.39 -11.03 -6.24
N VAL A 77 -17.88 -9.97 -5.60
CA VAL A 77 -18.62 -8.74 -5.29
C VAL A 77 -18.08 -7.59 -6.16
N SER A 78 -19.01 -6.88 -6.83
CA SER A 78 -18.68 -5.64 -7.51
C SER A 78 -18.79 -4.45 -6.55
N CYS A 79 -17.76 -3.59 -6.55
CA CYS A 79 -17.77 -2.33 -5.80
C CYS A 79 -18.52 -1.20 -6.54
N GLY A 80 -18.83 -1.40 -7.81
CA GLY A 80 -19.56 -0.51 -8.70
C GLY A 80 -19.69 -1.13 -10.09
N ASP A 81 -20.69 -0.71 -10.85
CA ASP A 81 -20.93 -1.20 -12.21
C ASP A 81 -20.06 -0.47 -13.24
N LYS A 82 -19.67 0.77 -12.90
CA LYS A 82 -18.92 1.68 -13.77
C LYS A 82 -17.72 2.26 -13.02
N THR A 83 -16.57 1.57 -13.12
CA THR A 83 -15.35 1.87 -12.35
C THR A 83 -14.35 2.68 -13.17
N ILE A 84 -13.93 3.85 -12.68
CA ILE A 84 -12.78 4.61 -13.18
C ILE A 84 -11.54 4.16 -12.41
N ILE A 85 -10.44 3.90 -13.12
CA ILE A 85 -9.14 3.65 -12.51
C ILE A 85 -8.32 4.94 -12.52
N VAL A 86 -7.67 5.27 -11.41
CA VAL A 86 -6.71 6.38 -11.33
C VAL A 86 -5.41 5.90 -10.73
N THR A 87 -4.29 6.20 -11.40
CA THR A 87 -3.00 5.58 -11.03
C THR A 87 -1.78 6.41 -11.44
N ASN A 88 -0.62 6.01 -10.90
CA ASN A 88 0.72 6.42 -11.28
C ASN A 88 1.64 5.20 -11.51
N ASN A 89 1.08 3.99 -11.59
CA ASN A 89 1.82 2.72 -11.69
C ASN A 89 1.05 1.68 -12.49
N ASP A 90 1.70 0.55 -12.82
CA ASP A 90 1.11 -0.48 -13.67
C ASP A 90 0.18 -1.46 -12.92
N ASP A 91 0.31 -1.64 -11.61
CA ASP A 91 -0.50 -2.65 -10.90
C ASP A 91 -2.01 -2.35 -11.00
N ALA A 92 -2.42 -1.08 -11.00
CA ALA A 92 -3.82 -0.71 -11.12
C ALA A 92 -4.47 -1.14 -12.45
N TYR A 93 -3.68 -1.32 -13.50
CA TYR A 93 -4.17 -1.87 -14.78
C TYR A 93 -4.68 -3.30 -14.64
N ARG A 94 -4.12 -4.09 -13.70
CA ARG A 94 -4.65 -5.42 -13.36
C ARG A 94 -6.10 -5.34 -12.90
N THR A 95 -6.44 -4.33 -12.12
CA THR A 95 -7.83 -4.09 -11.67
C THR A 95 -8.73 -3.76 -12.86
N ALA A 96 -8.33 -2.86 -13.74
CA ALA A 96 -9.08 -2.53 -14.95
C ALA A 96 -9.34 -3.77 -15.83
N ILE A 97 -8.30 -4.60 -16.03
CA ILE A 97 -8.37 -5.82 -16.83
C ILE A 97 -9.32 -6.83 -16.18
N VAL A 98 -9.24 -7.03 -14.86
CA VAL A 98 -10.15 -7.93 -14.13
C VAL A 98 -11.59 -7.45 -14.23
N MET A 99 -11.86 -6.16 -13.95
CA MET A 99 -13.21 -5.59 -14.06
C MET A 99 -13.80 -5.81 -15.47
N LYS A 100 -13.03 -5.53 -16.50
CA LYS A 100 -13.46 -5.74 -17.88
C LYS A 100 -13.76 -7.20 -18.19
N ASN A 101 -12.92 -8.12 -17.72
CA ASN A 101 -13.08 -9.57 -17.96
C ASN A 101 -14.30 -10.15 -17.25
N VAL A 102 -14.73 -9.59 -16.12
CA VAL A 102 -15.96 -10.01 -15.42
C VAL A 102 -17.21 -9.28 -15.90
N GLY A 103 -17.09 -8.47 -16.98
CA GLY A 103 -18.22 -7.82 -17.63
C GLY A 103 -18.61 -6.46 -17.07
N LEU A 104 -17.81 -5.87 -16.17
CA LEU A 104 -18.07 -4.53 -15.63
C LEU A 104 -17.55 -3.43 -16.59
N GLU A 105 -18.13 -2.24 -16.49
CA GLU A 105 -17.73 -1.11 -17.32
C GLU A 105 -16.50 -0.42 -16.72
N VAL A 106 -15.46 -0.25 -17.56
CA VAL A 106 -14.28 0.56 -17.23
C VAL A 106 -14.17 1.65 -18.29
N PRO A 107 -14.74 2.86 -18.07
CA PRO A 107 -14.76 3.93 -19.05
C PRO A 107 -13.38 4.41 -19.44
N CYS A 108 -12.50 4.58 -18.46
CA CYS A 108 -11.11 4.93 -18.72
C CYS A 108 -10.19 4.60 -17.54
N ILE A 109 -8.90 4.57 -17.84
CA ILE A 109 -7.80 4.63 -16.86
C ILE A 109 -7.18 6.03 -16.95
N ILE A 110 -7.10 6.72 -15.84
CA ILE A 110 -6.44 8.02 -15.69
C ILE A 110 -5.05 7.75 -15.12
N ASP A 111 -4.03 8.01 -15.90
CA ASP A 111 -2.64 7.78 -15.50
C ASP A 111 -1.87 9.10 -15.40
N ALA A 112 -1.27 9.33 -14.25
CA ALA A 112 -0.50 10.55 -13.99
C ALA A 112 0.79 10.61 -14.83
N ARG A 113 1.31 9.47 -15.29
CA ARG A 113 2.49 9.38 -16.14
C ARG A 113 2.20 9.91 -17.54
N SER A 114 3.17 10.58 -18.14
CA SER A 114 3.03 11.16 -19.49
C SER A 114 2.95 10.12 -20.60
N SER A 115 3.51 8.92 -20.37
CA SER A 115 3.48 7.79 -21.31
C SER A 115 3.58 6.47 -20.58
N VAL A 116 2.96 5.44 -21.13
CA VAL A 116 2.99 4.06 -20.60
C VAL A 116 3.14 3.07 -21.73
N THR A 117 4.11 2.16 -21.58
CA THR A 117 4.53 1.19 -22.61
C THR A 117 4.60 -0.25 -22.09
N GLY A 118 4.35 -0.48 -20.81
CA GLY A 118 4.38 -1.79 -20.17
C GLY A 118 3.37 -2.78 -20.73
N ASP A 119 3.50 -4.04 -20.33
CA ASP A 119 2.65 -5.14 -20.82
C ASP A 119 1.19 -4.98 -20.39
N LEU A 120 0.95 -4.50 -19.16
CA LEU A 120 -0.40 -4.30 -18.62
C LEU A 120 -1.15 -3.16 -19.31
N PRO A 121 -0.57 -1.95 -19.53
CA PRO A 121 -1.16 -0.93 -20.39
C PRO A 121 -1.46 -1.42 -21.80
N ALA A 122 -0.57 -2.22 -22.40
CA ALA A 122 -0.79 -2.80 -23.72
C ALA A 122 -1.99 -3.77 -23.74
N GLN A 123 -2.14 -4.59 -22.68
CA GLN A 123 -3.27 -5.49 -22.53
C GLN A 123 -4.60 -4.73 -22.33
N ALA A 124 -4.60 -3.68 -21.52
CA ALA A 124 -5.77 -2.83 -21.31
C ALA A 124 -6.26 -2.19 -22.64
N ARG A 125 -5.32 -1.69 -23.46
CA ARG A 125 -5.65 -1.17 -24.82
C ARG A 125 -6.29 -2.23 -25.72
N LYS A 126 -5.76 -3.47 -25.70
CA LYS A 126 -6.35 -4.60 -26.47
C LYS A 126 -7.77 -4.94 -26.05
N LEU A 127 -8.12 -4.72 -24.79
CA LEU A 127 -9.49 -4.88 -24.26
C LEU A 127 -10.39 -3.67 -24.55
N GLY A 128 -9.91 -2.67 -25.29
CA GLY A 128 -10.66 -1.48 -25.66
C GLY A 128 -10.84 -0.49 -24.50
N ILE A 129 -10.03 -0.56 -23.46
CA ILE A 129 -10.08 0.40 -22.36
C ILE A 129 -9.36 1.67 -22.78
N ARG A 130 -10.02 2.82 -22.63
CA ARG A 130 -9.44 4.15 -22.87
C ARG A 130 -8.39 4.45 -21.79
N ILE A 131 -7.21 4.96 -22.19
CA ILE A 131 -6.14 5.35 -21.29
C ILE A 131 -5.82 6.82 -21.52
N GLU A 132 -5.94 7.63 -20.46
CA GLU A 132 -5.63 9.05 -20.43
C GLU A 132 -4.33 9.28 -19.66
N THR A 133 -3.23 9.52 -20.36
CA THR A 133 -1.90 9.77 -19.77
C THR A 133 -1.65 11.26 -19.49
N GLY A 134 -0.81 11.56 -18.49
CA GLY A 134 -0.53 12.92 -18.05
C GLY A 134 -1.74 13.61 -17.44
N LYS A 135 -2.71 12.83 -16.98
CA LYS A 135 -3.97 13.32 -16.42
C LYS A 135 -4.11 12.95 -14.94
N GLY A 136 -4.97 13.70 -14.27
CA GLY A 136 -5.36 13.47 -12.89
C GLY A 136 -6.83 13.77 -12.67
N ILE A 137 -7.32 13.53 -11.47
CA ILE A 137 -8.66 13.89 -11.04
C ILE A 137 -8.62 15.32 -10.48
N SER A 138 -9.46 16.22 -11.02
CA SER A 138 -9.70 17.53 -10.40
C SER A 138 -10.62 17.38 -9.19
N THR A 139 -11.76 16.70 -9.36
CA THR A 139 -12.72 16.48 -8.27
C THR A 139 -13.53 15.22 -8.52
N VAL A 140 -13.79 14.46 -7.47
CA VAL A 140 -14.87 13.46 -7.44
C VAL A 140 -16.14 14.15 -7.01
N LYS A 141 -17.24 13.89 -7.72
CA LYS A 141 -18.56 14.48 -7.46
C LYS A 141 -19.54 13.41 -6.99
N GLY A 142 -20.41 13.79 -6.10
CA GLY A 142 -21.49 12.97 -5.57
C GLY A 142 -22.04 13.58 -4.30
N SER A 143 -23.17 13.06 -3.85
CA SER A 143 -23.82 13.49 -2.60
C SER A 143 -23.59 12.48 -1.49
N LYS A 144 -24.09 11.24 -1.65
CA LYS A 144 -23.93 10.14 -0.70
C LYS A 144 -22.88 9.12 -1.14
N LYS A 145 -22.58 9.10 -2.42
CA LYS A 145 -21.59 8.22 -3.05
C LYS A 145 -21.07 8.88 -4.31
N VAL A 146 -20.07 8.30 -4.92
CA VAL A 146 -19.54 8.73 -6.22
C VAL A 146 -20.62 8.68 -7.29
N GLU A 147 -20.73 9.74 -8.09
CA GLU A 147 -21.65 9.88 -9.23
C GLU A 147 -20.90 10.25 -10.53
N SER A 148 -19.83 11.01 -10.42
CA SER A 148 -18.93 11.36 -11.53
C SER A 148 -17.56 11.82 -11.03
N ILE A 149 -16.62 11.88 -11.96
CA ILE A 149 -15.32 12.52 -11.75
C ILE A 149 -15.09 13.62 -12.80
N THR A 150 -14.24 14.58 -12.48
CA THR A 150 -13.71 15.54 -13.46
C THR A 150 -12.24 15.31 -13.69
N ILE A 151 -11.84 15.17 -14.97
CA ILE A 151 -10.45 14.97 -15.39
C ILE A 151 -9.80 16.35 -15.63
N CYS A 152 -8.51 16.45 -15.25
CA CYS A 152 -7.67 17.62 -15.53
C CYS A 152 -6.27 17.18 -15.98
N SER A 153 -5.43 18.14 -16.38
CA SER A 153 -3.99 17.89 -16.55
C SER A 153 -3.34 17.65 -15.19
N GLN A 154 -2.51 16.60 -15.05
CA GLN A 154 -1.80 16.32 -13.81
C GLN A 154 -0.84 17.45 -13.42
N ALA A 155 -0.20 18.11 -14.40
CA ALA A 155 0.70 19.26 -14.18
C ALA A 155 -0.04 20.59 -14.06
N GLY A 156 -1.39 20.59 -14.20
CA GLY A 156 -2.21 21.83 -14.20
C GLY A 156 -2.73 22.24 -12.82
N GLY A 157 -3.56 23.29 -12.81
CA GLY A 157 -4.19 23.86 -11.60
C GLY A 157 -5.51 23.21 -11.21
N GLY A 158 -6.04 22.30 -12.03
CA GLY A 158 -7.33 21.63 -11.82
C GLY A 158 -8.43 22.06 -12.78
N GLU A 159 -8.08 22.75 -13.87
CA GLU A 159 -9.01 23.09 -14.93
C GLU A 159 -9.64 21.83 -15.52
N VAL A 160 -10.98 21.81 -15.54
CA VAL A 160 -11.75 20.64 -15.97
C VAL A 160 -11.66 20.48 -17.48
N LEU A 161 -11.21 19.34 -17.94
CA LEU A 161 -11.15 18.95 -19.35
C LEU A 161 -12.38 18.14 -19.75
N GLU A 162 -12.82 17.23 -18.89
CA GLU A 162 -13.93 16.33 -19.13
C GLU A 162 -14.58 15.91 -17.82
N GLU A 163 -15.87 15.62 -17.85
CA GLU A 163 -16.58 14.97 -16.75
C GLU A 163 -17.06 13.59 -17.19
N ILE A 164 -16.81 12.56 -16.38
CA ILE A 164 -17.20 11.18 -16.66
C ILE A 164 -18.05 10.65 -15.52
N SER A 165 -19.23 10.14 -15.85
CA SER A 165 -20.11 9.45 -14.91
C SER A 165 -19.49 8.11 -14.49
N CYS A 166 -19.51 7.81 -13.20
CA CYS A 166 -19.08 6.54 -12.62
C CYS A 166 -19.69 6.37 -11.22
N ASP A 167 -19.66 5.19 -10.69
CA ASP A 167 -20.13 4.86 -9.34
C ASP A 167 -19.03 4.25 -8.43
N CYS A 168 -17.84 4.06 -9.01
CA CYS A 168 -16.65 3.63 -8.29
C CYS A 168 -15.39 4.30 -8.89
N VAL A 169 -14.48 4.73 -8.00
CA VAL A 169 -13.14 5.20 -8.35
C VAL A 169 -12.13 4.30 -7.65
N ALA A 170 -11.37 3.54 -8.44
CA ALA A 170 -10.34 2.65 -7.95
C ALA A 170 -8.96 3.31 -8.11
N MET A 171 -8.33 3.71 -7.00
CA MET A 171 -7.08 4.45 -7.00
C MET A 171 -5.88 3.61 -6.59
N SER A 172 -4.71 3.91 -7.15
CA SER A 172 -3.43 3.33 -6.75
C SER A 172 -2.31 4.34 -6.87
N GLY A 173 -1.67 4.67 -5.75
CA GLY A 173 -0.50 5.56 -5.67
C GLY A 173 0.83 4.81 -5.57
N GLY A 174 0.85 3.52 -5.87
CA GLY A 174 1.99 2.61 -5.69
C GLY A 174 1.90 1.82 -4.40
N TRP A 175 3.01 1.25 -3.94
CA TRP A 175 3.07 0.34 -2.81
C TRP A 175 4.08 0.80 -1.78
N SER A 176 3.84 0.50 -0.52
CA SER A 176 4.77 0.74 0.60
C SER A 176 5.03 -0.57 1.33
N PRO A 177 6.29 -1.01 1.44
CA PRO A 177 6.66 -2.18 2.21
C PRO A 177 6.22 -2.09 3.67
N VAL A 178 5.71 -3.18 4.23
CA VAL A 178 5.34 -3.26 5.64
C VAL A 178 6.58 -3.61 6.46
N VAL A 179 7.28 -2.58 6.90
CA VAL A 179 8.60 -2.69 7.57
C VAL A 179 8.54 -2.48 9.08
N HIS A 180 7.34 -2.45 9.66
CA HIS A 180 7.14 -2.12 11.08
C HIS A 180 7.91 -3.07 12.02
N LEU A 181 7.85 -4.39 11.79
CA LEU A 181 8.55 -5.37 12.62
C LEU A 181 10.07 -5.26 12.51
N TRP A 182 10.59 -4.88 11.32
CA TRP A 182 12.00 -4.60 11.12
C TRP A 182 12.45 -3.37 11.92
N SER A 183 11.72 -2.26 11.82
CA SER A 183 12.02 -1.04 12.54
C SER A 183 11.84 -1.18 14.05
N HIS A 184 10.82 -1.93 14.48
CA HIS A 184 10.53 -2.18 15.90
C HIS A 184 11.68 -2.87 16.62
N CYS A 185 12.38 -3.79 15.97
CA CYS A 185 13.54 -4.47 16.56
C CYS A 185 14.89 -3.76 16.27
N GLY A 186 14.86 -2.50 15.81
CA GLY A 186 16.04 -1.64 15.67
C GLY A 186 16.63 -1.56 14.27
N GLY A 187 16.09 -2.27 13.28
CA GLY A 187 16.51 -2.19 11.89
C GLY A 187 16.27 -0.79 11.31
N LYS A 188 17.18 -0.33 10.46
CA LYS A 188 17.07 0.99 9.81
C LYS A 188 16.44 0.88 8.43
N LEU A 189 15.95 2.01 7.93
CA LEU A 189 15.33 2.12 6.62
C LEU A 189 16.13 3.07 5.75
N ASN A 190 16.12 2.81 4.45
CA ASN A 190 16.58 3.71 3.40
C ASN A 190 15.38 4.14 2.56
N TRP A 191 15.36 5.42 2.18
CA TRP A 191 14.43 5.91 1.18
C TRP A 191 14.97 5.54 -0.21
N ASP A 192 14.10 4.99 -1.05
CA ASP A 192 14.38 4.69 -2.45
C ASP A 192 13.61 5.69 -3.32
N ASP A 193 14.35 6.57 -4.00
CA ASP A 193 13.78 7.60 -4.87
C ASP A 193 13.15 7.03 -6.14
N TYR A 194 13.64 5.86 -6.60
CA TYR A 194 13.15 5.23 -7.82
C TYR A 194 11.75 4.64 -7.63
N ASP A 195 11.55 3.90 -6.53
CA ASP A 195 10.27 3.27 -6.18
C ASP A 195 9.43 4.13 -5.22
N CYS A 196 9.95 5.29 -4.81
CA CYS A 196 9.30 6.22 -3.87
C CYS A 196 8.79 5.52 -2.60
N MET A 197 9.63 4.68 -1.97
CA MET A 197 9.27 3.92 -0.78
C MET A 197 10.44 3.75 0.19
N PHE A 198 10.12 3.48 1.44
CA PHE A 198 11.12 3.05 2.42
C PHE A 198 11.37 1.54 2.27
N LYS A 199 12.64 1.16 2.18
CA LYS A 199 13.10 -0.23 2.13
C LYS A 199 13.96 -0.54 3.36
N PRO A 200 14.02 -1.80 3.84
CA PRO A 200 14.98 -2.23 4.84
C PRO A 200 16.41 -1.92 4.41
N ASP A 201 17.22 -1.45 5.36
CA ASP A 201 18.65 -1.22 5.13
C ASP A 201 19.45 -2.45 5.58
N ASP A 202 19.84 -3.27 4.63
CA ASP A 202 20.60 -4.52 4.89
C ASP A 202 21.98 -4.26 5.51
N THR A 203 22.49 -3.02 5.43
CA THR A 203 23.77 -2.64 6.07
C THR A 203 23.60 -2.29 7.55
N ARG A 204 22.36 -2.03 7.99
CA ARG A 204 22.00 -1.67 9.37
C ARG A 204 20.83 -2.52 9.87
N PRO A 205 20.99 -3.88 9.86
CA PRO A 205 19.95 -4.79 10.28
C PRO A 205 19.75 -4.78 11.80
N PRO A 206 18.63 -5.33 12.29
CA PRO A 206 18.48 -5.64 13.71
C PRO A 206 19.56 -6.62 14.16
N LEU A 207 20.24 -6.29 15.27
CA LEU A 207 21.32 -7.10 15.82
C LEU A 207 20.92 -7.69 17.16
N GLY A 208 21.29 -8.96 17.38
CA GLY A 208 21.20 -9.63 18.65
C GLY A 208 22.28 -9.19 19.64
N ALA A 209 22.27 -9.75 20.85
CA ALA A 209 23.20 -9.39 21.93
C ALA A 209 24.68 -9.56 21.58
N ASN A 210 24.99 -10.51 20.72
CA ASN A 210 26.36 -10.80 20.31
C ASN A 210 26.72 -10.12 18.96
N GLY A 211 25.89 -9.18 18.49
CA GLY A 211 26.09 -8.48 17.22
C GLY A 211 25.69 -9.30 15.97
N GLU A 212 25.03 -10.44 16.15
CA GLU A 212 24.53 -11.24 15.03
C GLU A 212 23.22 -10.69 14.48
N GLN A 213 23.07 -10.62 13.16
CA GLN A 213 21.79 -10.36 12.52
C GLN A 213 20.84 -11.54 12.78
N PHE A 214 19.66 -11.28 13.27
CA PHE A 214 18.64 -12.30 13.60
C PHE A 214 17.32 -12.13 12.85
N VAL A 215 17.15 -11.05 12.08
CA VAL A 215 15.97 -10.80 11.24
C VAL A 215 16.41 -10.61 9.79
N THR A 216 15.63 -11.16 8.87
CA THR A 216 15.74 -10.92 7.42
C THR A 216 14.36 -10.59 6.88
N VAL A 217 14.29 -9.64 5.96
CA VAL A 217 13.04 -9.27 5.27
C VAL A 217 13.01 -9.96 3.91
N ALA A 218 11.83 -10.41 3.48
CA ALA A 218 11.68 -11.10 2.21
C ALA A 218 10.44 -10.63 1.43
N GLY A 219 10.53 -10.72 0.10
CA GLY A 219 9.44 -10.43 -0.82
C GLY A 219 9.12 -8.94 -0.93
N THR A 220 7.83 -8.60 -1.00
CA THR A 220 7.39 -7.20 -1.15
C THR A 220 7.70 -6.35 0.06
N ALA A 221 7.84 -6.95 1.24
CA ALA A 221 8.33 -6.26 2.43
C ALA A 221 9.78 -5.78 2.29
N ASN A 222 10.56 -6.43 1.42
CA ASN A 222 11.94 -6.03 1.06
C ASN A 222 12.00 -5.11 -0.17
N GLY A 223 10.85 -4.63 -0.66
CA GLY A 223 10.77 -3.69 -1.77
C GLY A 223 10.76 -4.34 -3.17
N HIS A 224 10.67 -5.67 -3.28
CA HIS A 224 10.48 -6.35 -4.56
C HIS A 224 8.99 -6.41 -4.89
N LEU A 225 8.57 -5.82 -6.00
CA LEU A 225 7.15 -5.73 -6.36
C LEU A 225 6.75 -6.72 -7.48
N LEU A 226 7.67 -7.10 -8.35
CA LEU A 226 7.43 -8.07 -9.42
C LEU A 226 7.47 -9.49 -8.86
N ILE A 227 6.56 -10.35 -9.31
CA ILE A 227 6.38 -11.70 -8.73
C ILE A 227 7.62 -12.59 -8.89
N ASP A 228 8.34 -12.48 -9.98
CA ASP A 228 9.59 -13.21 -10.21
C ASP A 228 10.71 -12.75 -9.28
N GLU A 229 10.83 -11.45 -9.02
CA GLU A 229 11.76 -10.87 -8.05
C GLU A 229 11.39 -11.28 -6.61
N VAL A 230 10.11 -11.24 -6.26
CA VAL A 230 9.58 -11.68 -4.95
C VAL A 230 9.95 -13.14 -4.70
N LEU A 231 9.73 -14.02 -5.68
CA LEU A 231 10.04 -15.45 -5.55
C LEU A 231 11.53 -15.70 -5.44
N LEU A 232 12.35 -15.00 -6.22
CA LEU A 232 13.82 -15.10 -6.16
C LEU A 232 14.34 -14.61 -4.80
N ASN A 233 13.91 -13.44 -4.35
CA ASN A 233 14.33 -12.88 -3.07
C ASN A 233 13.94 -13.78 -1.89
N ALA A 234 12.72 -14.29 -1.86
CA ALA A 234 12.27 -15.22 -0.82
C ALA A 234 13.04 -16.53 -0.82
N HIS A 235 13.35 -17.06 -2.02
CA HIS A 235 14.18 -18.26 -2.18
C HIS A 235 15.60 -18.05 -1.63
N ASP A 236 16.26 -16.96 -2.04
CA ASP A 236 17.65 -16.68 -1.67
C ASP A 236 17.78 -16.39 -0.16
N ALA A 237 16.84 -15.61 0.40
CA ALA A 237 16.76 -15.37 1.84
C ALA A 237 16.60 -16.70 2.62
N SER A 238 15.72 -17.58 2.18
CA SER A 238 15.48 -18.87 2.82
C SER A 238 16.70 -19.76 2.76
N ILE A 239 17.38 -19.86 1.62
CA ILE A 239 18.61 -20.67 1.46
C ILE A 239 19.72 -20.13 2.35
N ALA A 240 19.93 -18.83 2.38
CA ALA A 240 20.97 -18.20 3.21
C ALA A 240 20.76 -18.50 4.70
N ILE A 241 19.52 -18.42 5.18
CA ILE A 241 19.18 -18.67 6.58
C ILE A 241 19.32 -20.15 6.93
N VAL A 242 18.83 -21.06 6.09
CA VAL A 242 18.98 -22.49 6.32
C VAL A 242 20.46 -22.88 6.37
N LYS A 243 21.28 -22.37 5.44
CA LYS A 243 22.73 -22.58 5.46
C LYS A 243 23.36 -22.04 6.75
N LYS A 244 22.97 -20.86 7.21
CA LYS A 244 23.44 -20.23 8.46
C LYS A 244 23.13 -21.10 9.68
N ILE A 245 21.90 -21.66 9.76
CA ILE A 245 21.44 -22.40 10.92
C ILE A 245 21.96 -23.84 10.94
N THR A 246 22.03 -24.51 9.77
CA THR A 246 22.29 -25.94 9.67
C THR A 246 23.69 -26.28 9.17
N GLY A 247 24.42 -25.30 8.63
CA GLY A 247 25.70 -25.51 7.93
C GLY A 247 25.56 -26.20 6.57
N LYS A 248 24.35 -26.55 6.14
CA LYS A 248 24.08 -27.28 4.90
C LYS A 248 23.35 -26.38 3.88
N LEU A 249 23.75 -26.49 2.63
CA LEU A 249 23.06 -25.80 1.53
C LEU A 249 21.85 -26.64 1.08
N PRO A 250 20.61 -26.14 1.20
CA PRO A 250 19.45 -26.89 0.75
C PRO A 250 19.39 -26.94 -0.78
N LYS A 251 18.97 -28.10 -1.31
CA LYS A 251 18.79 -28.32 -2.77
C LYS A 251 17.34 -28.02 -3.16
N ILE A 252 16.91 -26.78 -3.07
CA ILE A 252 15.56 -26.35 -3.43
C ILE A 252 15.66 -25.51 -4.71
N LYS A 253 14.79 -25.78 -5.68
CA LYS A 253 14.71 -24.97 -6.91
C LYS A 253 13.85 -23.73 -6.65
N CYS A 254 14.32 -22.58 -7.14
CA CYS A 254 13.49 -21.37 -7.13
C CYS A 254 12.24 -21.60 -7.99
N PRO A 255 11.03 -21.30 -7.49
CA PRO A 255 9.83 -21.25 -8.32
C PRO A 255 10.01 -20.28 -9.48
N LYS A 256 9.44 -20.60 -10.63
CA LYS A 256 9.49 -19.73 -11.80
C LYS A 256 8.13 -19.04 -11.98
N SER A 257 8.16 -17.79 -12.38
CA SER A 257 7.00 -17.02 -12.81
C SER A 257 7.24 -16.43 -14.19
N ILE A 258 6.18 -15.98 -14.84
CA ILE A 258 6.28 -15.20 -16.07
C ILE A 258 6.64 -13.77 -15.69
N ALA A 259 7.77 -13.29 -16.17
CA ALA A 259 8.15 -11.90 -16.02
C ALA A 259 7.19 -11.01 -16.83
N ILE A 260 6.70 -9.93 -16.22
CA ILE A 260 5.86 -8.92 -16.85
C ILE A 260 6.66 -7.62 -16.84
N LYS A 261 6.74 -6.97 -17.99
CA LYS A 261 7.37 -5.66 -18.07
C LYS A 261 6.43 -4.60 -17.53
N GLU A 262 6.82 -3.96 -16.45
CA GLU A 262 6.14 -2.81 -15.86
C GLU A 262 6.95 -1.54 -16.07
N ASP A 263 6.26 -0.42 -16.29
CA ASP A 263 6.88 0.89 -16.38
C ASP A 263 7.09 1.45 -14.96
N GLN A 264 8.12 2.28 -14.81
CA GLN A 264 8.39 2.97 -13.55
C GLN A 264 7.20 3.81 -13.10
N LEU A 265 6.94 3.83 -11.81
CA LEU A 265 5.98 4.75 -11.21
C LEU A 265 6.51 6.19 -11.23
N VAL A 266 5.60 7.17 -11.16
CA VAL A 266 5.93 8.58 -10.98
C VAL A 266 5.38 9.02 -9.63
N PRO A 267 6.17 9.73 -8.79
CA PRO A 267 5.68 10.21 -7.51
C PRO A 267 4.53 11.21 -7.71
N VAL A 268 3.41 10.93 -7.04
CA VAL A 268 2.23 11.81 -7.02
C VAL A 268 1.81 11.99 -5.57
N TRP A 269 2.04 13.18 -5.04
CA TRP A 269 1.69 13.51 -3.66
C TRP A 269 0.25 14.00 -3.54
N PHE A 270 -0.24 14.69 -4.57
CA PHE A 270 -1.66 15.05 -4.73
C PHE A 270 -1.99 15.36 -6.20
N MET A 271 -3.26 15.31 -6.56
CA MET A 271 -3.78 15.57 -7.90
C MET A 271 -4.75 16.76 -7.91
N PRO A 272 -4.62 17.64 -8.92
CA PRO A 272 -3.46 17.83 -9.79
C PRO A 272 -2.30 18.48 -9.03
N GLN A 273 -1.08 18.42 -9.59
CA GLN A 273 0.13 18.92 -8.92
C GLN A 273 0.03 20.42 -8.54
N GLY A 274 -0.57 21.25 -9.38
CA GLY A 274 -0.83 22.66 -9.13
C GLY A 274 -2.21 22.96 -8.53
N ALA A 275 -2.81 22.03 -7.78
CA ALA A 275 -4.15 22.18 -7.24
C ALA A 275 -4.36 23.51 -6.51
N SER A 276 -5.45 24.19 -6.84
CA SER A 276 -5.87 25.42 -6.15
C SER A 276 -6.22 25.15 -4.68
N GLN A 277 -6.18 26.18 -3.84
CA GLN A 277 -6.56 26.07 -2.42
C GLN A 277 -7.97 25.47 -2.24
N LYS A 278 -8.90 25.81 -3.14
CA LYS A 278 -10.27 25.26 -3.13
C LYS A 278 -10.29 23.73 -3.29
N LEU A 279 -9.40 23.16 -4.09
CA LEU A 279 -9.29 21.71 -4.27
C LEU A 279 -8.58 21.08 -3.06
N LYS A 280 -7.49 21.68 -2.59
CA LYS A 280 -6.74 21.20 -1.42
C LYS A 280 -7.59 21.10 -0.14
N MET A 281 -8.51 22.06 0.06
CA MET A 281 -9.49 22.04 1.17
C MET A 281 -10.45 20.85 1.13
N LYS A 282 -10.56 20.17 0.00
CA LYS A 282 -11.41 18.98 -0.21
C LYS A 282 -10.59 17.71 -0.43
N THR A 283 -9.29 17.76 -0.17
CA THR A 283 -8.37 16.63 -0.36
C THR A 283 -7.95 16.08 1.01
N TRP A 284 -8.37 14.87 1.30
CA TRP A 284 -8.16 14.21 2.59
C TRP A 284 -6.91 13.37 2.57
N LEU A 285 -6.13 13.43 3.65
CA LEU A 285 -4.92 12.62 3.89
C LEU A 285 -5.17 11.55 4.95
N ASP A 286 -6.02 11.84 5.91
CA ASP A 286 -6.42 10.92 6.97
C ASP A 286 -7.94 11.00 7.13
N PHE A 287 -8.64 9.94 6.72
CA PHE A 287 -10.10 9.87 6.78
C PHE A 287 -10.63 9.64 8.20
N GLN A 288 -9.81 9.04 9.07
CA GLN A 288 -10.19 8.74 10.44
C GLN A 288 -10.16 9.98 11.34
N ASN A 289 -9.16 10.85 11.12
CA ASN A 289 -8.96 12.05 11.93
C ASN A 289 -9.30 13.34 11.16
N ASP A 290 -9.93 13.25 10.02
CA ASP A 290 -10.38 14.39 9.19
C ASP A 290 -9.24 15.35 8.79
N VAL A 291 -8.03 14.84 8.54
CA VAL A 291 -6.88 15.69 8.17
C VAL A 291 -6.79 15.86 6.67
N LYS A 292 -6.67 17.11 6.25
CA LYS A 292 -6.58 17.54 4.84
C LYS A 292 -5.17 18.03 4.49
N VAL A 293 -4.94 18.21 3.20
CA VAL A 293 -3.71 18.83 2.68
C VAL A 293 -3.50 20.22 3.30
N THR A 294 -4.58 21.01 3.41
CA THR A 294 -4.53 22.37 3.99
C THR A 294 -4.12 22.40 5.46
N ASP A 295 -4.42 21.36 6.23
CA ASP A 295 -4.06 21.28 7.64
C ASP A 295 -2.55 21.03 7.81
N VAL A 296 -1.97 20.22 6.91
CA VAL A 296 -0.51 20.00 6.86
C VAL A 296 0.20 21.27 6.37
N GLU A 297 -0.33 21.95 5.36
CA GLU A 297 0.20 23.25 4.90
C GLU A 297 0.18 24.31 6.02
N LEU A 298 -0.93 24.39 6.77
CA LEU A 298 -1.04 25.28 7.91
C LEU A 298 -0.02 24.95 9.00
N SER A 299 0.16 23.65 9.33
CA SER A 299 1.18 23.21 10.27
C SER A 299 2.57 23.69 9.87
N ALA A 300 2.93 23.58 8.59
CA ALA A 300 4.21 24.08 8.08
C ALA A 300 4.33 25.61 8.18
N GLN A 301 3.25 26.37 7.90
CA GLN A 301 3.20 27.83 8.04
C GLN A 301 3.40 28.27 9.52
N GLU A 302 2.88 27.49 10.47
CA GLU A 302 3.07 27.73 11.92
C GLU A 302 4.46 27.32 12.42
N GLY A 303 5.35 26.85 11.53
CA GLY A 303 6.74 26.52 11.87
C GLY A 303 6.97 25.09 12.36
N PHE A 304 6.01 24.19 12.21
CA PHE A 304 6.18 22.78 12.57
C PHE A 304 6.84 21.99 11.41
N GLU A 305 8.16 22.01 11.35
CA GLU A 305 8.94 21.37 10.29
C GLU A 305 9.13 19.86 10.48
N SER A 306 9.07 19.35 11.72
CA SER A 306 9.24 17.92 11.96
C SER A 306 7.93 17.16 11.79
N VAL A 307 8.01 15.95 11.23
CA VAL A 307 6.86 15.04 11.06
C VAL A 307 6.14 14.79 12.39
N GLU A 308 6.86 14.63 13.49
CA GLU A 308 6.27 14.42 14.83
C GLU A 308 5.47 15.64 15.33
N HIS A 309 5.94 16.85 15.07
CA HIS A 309 5.22 18.06 15.42
C HIS A 309 3.98 18.24 14.52
N THR A 310 4.13 18.08 13.21
CA THR A 310 3.02 18.09 12.26
C THR A 310 1.93 17.10 12.66
N LYS A 311 2.31 15.86 13.00
CA LYS A 311 1.41 14.83 13.49
C LYS A 311 0.61 15.26 14.73
N ARG A 312 1.27 15.86 15.71
CA ARG A 312 0.61 16.31 16.95
C ARG A 312 -0.28 17.51 16.72
N TYR A 313 0.12 18.42 15.83
CA TYR A 313 -0.65 19.61 15.50
C TYR A 313 -1.93 19.26 14.71
N THR A 314 -1.82 18.37 13.71
CA THR A 314 -2.90 18.02 12.81
C THR A 314 -3.70 16.78 13.22
N THR A 315 -3.25 16.03 14.23
CA THR A 315 -3.76 14.69 14.57
C THR A 315 -3.56 13.60 13.50
N LEU A 316 -2.77 13.88 12.47
CA LEU A 316 -2.49 12.96 11.38
C LEU A 316 -1.96 11.62 11.91
N VAL A 317 -2.64 10.51 11.59
CA VAL A 317 -2.26 9.13 11.97
C VAL A 317 -2.11 8.90 13.50
N TRP A 318 -2.68 9.76 14.32
CA TRP A 318 -2.41 9.76 15.77
C TRP A 318 -2.98 8.54 16.50
N LEU A 319 -4.14 8.05 16.10
CA LEU A 319 -4.80 6.88 16.72
C LEU A 319 -4.09 5.56 16.37
N LEU A 320 -3.61 5.39 15.15
CA LEU A 320 -2.93 4.16 14.72
C LEU A 320 -1.66 3.85 15.51
N ILE A 321 -1.00 4.89 16.06
CA ILE A 321 0.19 4.72 16.91
C ILE A 321 -0.21 4.46 18.35
N LYS A 322 -1.29 5.08 18.83
CA LYS A 322 -1.76 4.91 20.22
C LYS A 322 -2.31 3.50 20.47
N GLU A 323 -3.08 2.95 19.53
CA GLU A 323 -3.60 1.59 19.63
C GLU A 323 -2.48 0.54 19.59
N ASN A 324 -1.44 0.74 18.78
CA ASN A 324 -0.29 -0.17 18.75
C ASN A 324 0.59 -0.07 20.01
N TYR A 325 0.62 1.08 20.69
CA TYR A 325 1.33 1.23 21.97
C TYR A 325 0.51 0.76 23.18
N GLN A 326 -0.81 0.90 23.17
CA GLN A 326 -1.67 0.45 24.27
C GLN A 326 -1.77 -1.08 24.34
N ILE A 327 -1.81 -1.76 23.20
CA ILE A 327 -1.77 -3.24 23.15
C ILE A 327 -0.45 -3.81 23.69
N LEU A 328 0.60 -3.00 23.77
CA LEU A 328 1.92 -3.39 24.27
C LEU A 328 2.16 -3.02 25.75
N MET A 329 1.29 -2.21 26.36
CA MET A 329 1.45 -1.72 27.74
C MET A 329 0.42 -2.31 28.73
N ASP A 330 -0.71 -2.87 28.25
CA ASP A 330 -1.69 -3.64 29.00
C ASP A 330 -1.44 -5.17 28.84
#